data_2e436a3c6d3feb00bac3548e79a1d239
#
_entry.id   2e436a3c6d3feb00bac3548e79a1d239
#
_cell.length_a   1.000
_cell.length_b   1.000
_cell.length_c   1.000
_cell.angle_alpha   90.00
_cell.angle_beta   90.00
_cell.angle_gamma   90.00
#
_symmetry.space_group_name_H-M   'P 1'
#
loop_
_entity.id
_entity.type
_entity.pdbx_description
1 polymer ?
#
loop_
_entity_poly.entity_id
_entity_poly.type
_entity_poly.pdbx_seq_one_letter_code
_entity_poly.pdbx_strand_id
1 'polypeptide(L)'
;MEDRREVLAAKRWPVERITEYLRQFGTIKGVNFIPSYCYGYIEIWQNYREQAIRRELDYAVRIGINSVRIFMSTAQWQVRREESFANLDRFLDECKARGISVMMTLAPGTCIKKGYMMQRENPFIINFRPNMHDASWRFEGTDREAWRDNREEIKAFGREIMTRYKADDRIAFWDLCNECPEVRREMLADLFEVGREVDPIQPLTACWEAHDISDVITFHCYRNPHNNDPTFPTADERRNFWEELDYALSFGRPALCTECMARTIGNELEGFLPVYQEHKIGFYVWSLVEGSAQYRYPWHWPEGSPEPRRWFHSLLYPDGTPYDESEMKLIKDFHYEL
;
A
#
# COMPACT_ATOMS: atom_id res chain seq x y z
N MET A 1 -15.97 31.57 2.44
CA MET A 1 -16.12 30.11 2.68
C MET A 1 -14.74 29.60 3.06
N GLU A 2 -14.66 29.01 4.22
CA GLU A 2 -13.45 28.35 4.68
C GLU A 2 -13.04 27.28 3.67
N ASP A 3 -11.77 27.19 3.33
CA ASP A 3 -11.31 26.16 2.39
C ASP A 3 -11.58 24.79 3.03
N ARG A 4 -12.24 23.90 2.32
CA ARG A 4 -12.57 22.53 2.73
C ARG A 4 -11.35 21.79 3.31
N ARG A 5 -10.18 21.99 2.73
CA ARG A 5 -8.94 21.35 3.19
C ARG A 5 -8.41 21.95 4.48
N GLU A 6 -8.60 23.24 4.71
CA GLU A 6 -8.26 23.88 6.00
C GLU A 6 -9.09 23.27 7.13
N VAL A 7 -10.38 23.02 6.89
CA VAL A 7 -11.27 22.34 7.86
C VAL A 7 -10.78 20.91 8.14
N LEU A 8 -10.39 20.17 7.11
CA LEU A 8 -9.84 18.81 7.28
C LEU A 8 -8.49 18.82 8.00
N ALA A 9 -7.62 19.76 7.67
CA ALA A 9 -6.33 19.93 8.32
C ALA A 9 -6.48 20.24 9.82
N ALA A 10 -7.47 21.06 10.20
CA ALA A 10 -7.78 21.36 11.60
C ALA A 10 -8.31 20.14 12.38
N LYS A 11 -8.84 19.12 11.70
CA LYS A 11 -9.33 17.87 12.31
C LYS A 11 -8.29 16.77 12.40
N ARG A 12 -7.04 17.01 12.00
CA ARG A 12 -5.96 16.04 12.18
C ARG A 12 -5.72 15.75 13.67
N TRP A 13 -5.30 14.55 13.95
CA TRP A 13 -4.82 14.23 15.28
C TRP A 13 -3.66 15.16 15.69
N PRO A 14 -3.56 15.60 16.95
CA PRO A 14 -2.36 16.26 17.46
C PRO A 14 -1.11 15.38 17.24
N VAL A 15 0.05 16.02 17.03
CA VAL A 15 1.31 15.30 16.78
C VAL A 15 1.65 14.37 17.94
N GLU A 16 1.39 14.81 19.15
CA GLU A 16 1.62 14.02 20.36
C GLU A 16 0.76 12.75 20.37
N ARG A 17 -0.50 12.84 19.97
CA ARG A 17 -1.43 11.70 19.89
C ARG A 17 -0.94 10.68 18.85
N ILE A 18 -0.54 11.11 17.65
CA ILE A 18 -0.07 10.17 16.61
C ILE A 18 1.27 9.56 17.00
N THR A 19 2.18 10.31 17.63
CA THR A 19 3.45 9.78 18.10
C THR A 19 3.24 8.72 19.18
N GLU A 20 2.36 8.97 20.14
CA GLU A 20 2.02 7.97 21.17
C GLU A 20 1.33 6.74 20.56
N TYR A 21 0.44 6.95 19.60
CA TYR A 21 -0.20 5.86 18.87
C TYR A 21 0.82 4.97 18.16
N LEU A 22 1.83 5.55 17.53
CA LEU A 22 2.87 4.79 16.80
C LEU A 22 3.77 3.97 17.74
N ARG A 23 3.99 4.41 18.96
CA ARG A 23 4.84 3.68 19.94
C ARG A 23 4.35 2.27 20.21
N GLN A 24 3.06 1.99 20.13
CA GLN A 24 2.52 0.64 20.34
C GLN A 24 2.99 -0.38 19.32
N PHE A 25 3.41 0.07 18.13
CA PHE A 25 3.90 -0.80 17.05
C PHE A 25 5.43 -0.94 17.06
N GLY A 26 6.13 -0.11 17.82
CA GLY A 26 7.60 -0.02 17.79
C GLY A 26 8.12 0.40 16.43
N THR A 27 9.23 -0.18 16.02
CA THR A 27 9.80 0.02 14.68
C THR A 27 8.96 -0.68 13.63
N ILE A 28 8.33 0.07 12.75
CA ILE A 28 7.50 -0.50 11.66
C ILE A 28 8.39 -0.99 10.52
N LYS A 29 8.34 -2.30 10.27
CA LYS A 29 9.01 -3.01 9.18
C LYS A 29 7.94 -3.72 8.35
N GLY A 30 7.58 -3.13 7.22
CA GLY A 30 6.43 -3.55 6.47
C GLY A 30 6.74 -4.10 5.08
N VAL A 31 5.74 -4.78 4.52
CA VAL A 31 5.69 -5.18 3.11
C VAL A 31 4.33 -4.86 2.52
N ASN A 32 4.31 -4.52 1.23
CA ASN A 32 3.08 -4.54 0.44
C ASN A 32 2.77 -6.02 0.14
N PHE A 33 1.65 -6.51 0.65
CA PHE A 33 1.33 -7.92 0.65
C PHE A 33 0.36 -8.28 -0.48
N ILE A 34 0.90 -8.96 -1.47
CA ILE A 34 0.16 -9.63 -2.54
C ILE A 34 0.62 -11.08 -2.51
N PRO A 35 -0.25 -12.04 -2.16
CA PRO A 35 0.14 -13.46 -2.11
C PRO A 35 0.70 -13.95 -3.44
N SER A 36 1.69 -14.84 -3.41
CA SER A 36 2.41 -15.32 -4.59
C SER A 36 1.52 -15.94 -5.68
N TYR A 37 0.36 -16.44 -5.31
CA TYR A 37 -0.60 -16.99 -6.27
C TYR A 37 -1.49 -15.94 -6.93
N CYS A 38 -1.50 -14.71 -6.42
CA CYS A 38 -2.32 -13.62 -6.94
C CYS A 38 -1.62 -12.90 -8.09
N TYR A 39 -2.40 -12.52 -9.08
CA TYR A 39 -1.95 -11.64 -10.15
C TYR A 39 -2.08 -10.15 -9.76
N GLY A 40 -2.79 -9.83 -8.69
CA GLY A 40 -2.96 -8.48 -8.16
C GLY A 40 -3.87 -8.45 -6.93
N TYR A 41 -4.03 -7.24 -6.37
CA TYR A 41 -4.70 -7.04 -5.07
C TYR A 41 -6.19 -7.39 -5.04
N ILE A 42 -6.87 -7.43 -6.19
CA ILE A 42 -8.29 -7.84 -6.25
C ILE A 42 -8.41 -9.35 -6.02
N GLU A 43 -7.49 -10.14 -6.54
CA GLU A 43 -7.60 -11.60 -6.52
C GLU A 43 -7.54 -12.19 -5.12
N ILE A 44 -6.81 -11.59 -4.20
CA ILE A 44 -6.73 -12.08 -2.82
C ILE A 44 -8.13 -12.23 -2.19
N TRP A 45 -9.03 -11.29 -2.47
CA TRP A 45 -10.38 -11.28 -1.90
C TRP A 45 -11.37 -12.14 -2.68
N GLN A 46 -11.13 -12.37 -3.96
CA GLN A 46 -11.94 -13.21 -4.84
C GLN A 46 -11.58 -14.69 -4.74
N ASN A 47 -10.30 -15.01 -4.50
CA ASN A 47 -9.75 -16.36 -4.51
C ASN A 47 -8.90 -16.57 -3.24
N TYR A 48 -9.53 -16.42 -2.09
CA TYR A 48 -8.86 -16.50 -0.80
C TYR A 48 -8.30 -17.89 -0.52
N ARG A 49 -6.98 -18.04 -0.47
CA ARG A 49 -6.27 -19.29 -0.22
C ARG A 49 -5.59 -19.24 1.15
N GLU A 50 -6.34 -19.59 2.18
CA GLU A 50 -5.93 -19.48 3.58
C GLU A 50 -4.55 -20.10 3.86
N GLN A 51 -4.29 -21.32 3.37
CA GLN A 51 -3.01 -22.00 3.63
C GLN A 51 -1.83 -21.27 2.99
N ALA A 52 -1.99 -20.69 1.79
CA ALA A 52 -0.94 -19.90 1.14
C ALA A 52 -0.68 -18.62 1.92
N ILE A 53 -1.73 -17.90 2.31
CA ILE A 53 -1.63 -16.67 3.10
C ILE A 53 -0.95 -16.94 4.44
N ARG A 54 -1.36 -17.96 5.18
CA ARG A 54 -0.73 -18.36 6.45
C ARG A 54 0.76 -18.61 6.28
N ARG A 55 1.14 -19.40 5.29
CA ARG A 55 2.53 -19.73 5.00
C ARG A 55 3.36 -18.47 4.69
N GLU A 56 2.83 -17.57 3.88
CA GLU A 56 3.56 -16.36 3.48
C GLU A 56 3.64 -15.34 4.61
N LEU A 57 2.63 -15.23 5.47
CA LEU A 57 2.72 -14.46 6.71
C LEU A 57 3.75 -15.04 7.69
N ASP A 58 3.89 -16.39 7.76
CA ASP A 58 4.97 -17.03 8.53
C ASP A 58 6.35 -16.69 7.96
N TYR A 59 6.48 -16.56 6.63
CA TYR A 59 7.71 -16.06 6.00
C TYR A 59 8.01 -14.62 6.41
N ALA A 60 7.00 -13.75 6.42
CA ALA A 60 7.14 -12.36 6.85
C ALA A 60 7.71 -12.26 8.27
N VAL A 61 7.12 -12.98 9.23
CA VAL A 61 7.61 -13.03 10.63
C VAL A 61 9.06 -13.50 10.69
N ARG A 62 9.38 -14.56 9.96
CA ARG A 62 10.72 -15.16 9.96
C ARG A 62 11.81 -14.17 9.54
N ILE A 63 11.52 -13.27 8.63
CA ILE A 63 12.46 -12.24 8.17
C ILE A 63 12.39 -10.93 8.96
N GLY A 64 11.54 -10.84 9.99
CA GLY A 64 11.44 -9.69 10.88
C GLY A 64 10.43 -8.63 10.45
N ILE A 65 9.55 -8.91 9.51
CA ILE A 65 8.41 -8.05 9.13
C ILE A 65 7.34 -8.13 10.21
N ASN A 66 6.81 -6.98 10.62
CA ASN A 66 5.77 -6.84 11.63
C ASN A 66 4.55 -6.03 11.16
N SER A 67 4.52 -5.64 9.90
CA SER A 67 3.37 -4.93 9.32
C SER A 67 3.16 -5.32 7.87
N VAL A 68 1.91 -5.34 7.41
CA VAL A 68 1.55 -5.55 6.02
C VAL A 68 0.63 -4.45 5.53
N ARG A 69 0.84 -3.99 4.29
CA ARG A 69 -0.05 -3.07 3.60
C ARG A 69 -0.83 -3.84 2.55
N ILE A 70 -2.15 -3.78 2.64
CA ILE A 70 -3.09 -4.53 1.78
C ILE A 70 -4.10 -3.59 1.16
N PHE A 71 -4.76 -4.05 0.09
CA PHE A 71 -5.63 -3.19 -0.71
C PHE A 71 -7.05 -3.75 -0.82
N MET A 72 -8.04 -2.87 -0.73
CA MET A 72 -9.43 -3.17 -1.08
C MET A 72 -10.00 -2.07 -2.00
N SER A 73 -10.68 -2.47 -3.06
CA SER A 73 -11.22 -1.53 -4.06
C SER A 73 -12.73 -1.37 -3.97
N THR A 74 -13.22 -0.24 -4.49
CA THR A 74 -14.66 -0.02 -4.67
C THR A 74 -15.28 -1.10 -5.55
N ALA A 75 -14.59 -1.57 -6.59
CA ALA A 75 -15.07 -2.63 -7.47
C ALA A 75 -15.37 -3.94 -6.72
N GLN A 76 -14.52 -4.34 -5.78
CA GLN A 76 -14.76 -5.53 -4.94
C GLN A 76 -15.98 -5.34 -4.05
N TRP A 77 -16.11 -4.15 -3.44
CA TRP A 77 -17.26 -3.79 -2.62
C TRP A 77 -18.57 -3.80 -3.44
N GLN A 78 -18.53 -3.31 -4.68
CA GLN A 78 -19.70 -3.28 -5.57
C GLN A 78 -20.19 -4.70 -5.92
N VAL A 79 -19.31 -5.69 -6.05
CA VAL A 79 -19.63 -7.00 -6.63
C VAL A 79 -19.66 -8.12 -5.60
N ARG A 80 -18.73 -8.14 -4.64
CA ARG A 80 -18.56 -9.27 -3.69
C ARG A 80 -18.36 -8.79 -2.24
N ARG A 81 -19.17 -7.81 -1.83
CA ARG A 81 -19.06 -7.15 -0.53
C ARG A 81 -18.89 -8.10 0.64
N GLU A 82 -19.86 -8.99 0.86
CA GLU A 82 -19.88 -9.85 2.04
C GLU A 82 -18.74 -10.89 2.02
N GLU A 83 -18.45 -11.44 0.86
CA GLU A 83 -17.32 -12.37 0.70
C GLU A 83 -15.98 -11.68 0.97
N SER A 84 -15.82 -10.47 0.44
CA SER A 84 -14.60 -9.68 0.66
C SER A 84 -14.40 -9.33 2.13
N PHE A 85 -15.45 -8.94 2.83
CA PHE A 85 -15.38 -8.69 4.27
C PHE A 85 -15.09 -9.95 5.08
N ALA A 86 -15.73 -11.07 4.75
CA ALA A 86 -15.46 -12.34 5.43
C ALA A 86 -14.01 -12.81 5.22
N ASN A 87 -13.45 -12.60 4.02
CA ASN A 87 -12.06 -12.93 3.73
C ASN A 87 -11.10 -11.94 4.43
N LEU A 88 -11.46 -10.66 4.49
CA LEU A 88 -10.70 -9.68 5.25
C LEU A 88 -10.66 -9.99 6.74
N ASP A 89 -11.79 -10.37 7.34
CA ASP A 89 -11.83 -10.77 8.76
C ASP A 89 -10.87 -11.94 9.04
N ARG A 90 -10.87 -12.98 8.18
CA ARG A 90 -9.92 -14.10 8.29
C ARG A 90 -8.47 -13.66 8.16
N PHE A 91 -8.20 -12.77 7.20
CA PHE A 91 -6.85 -12.22 6.99
C PHE A 91 -6.35 -11.45 8.21
N LEU A 92 -7.20 -10.59 8.76
CA LEU A 92 -6.90 -9.81 9.96
C LEU A 92 -6.62 -10.72 11.17
N ASP A 93 -7.38 -11.81 11.33
CA ASP A 93 -7.13 -12.79 12.38
C ASP A 93 -5.77 -13.49 12.21
N GLU A 94 -5.40 -13.86 10.98
CA GLU A 94 -4.10 -14.47 10.69
C GLU A 94 -2.93 -13.51 10.94
N CYS A 95 -3.10 -12.22 10.63
CA CYS A 95 -2.10 -11.19 10.95
C CYS A 95 -1.98 -10.99 12.47
N LYS A 96 -3.10 -10.85 13.18
CA LYS A 96 -3.10 -10.68 14.65
C LYS A 96 -2.47 -11.86 15.36
N ALA A 97 -2.75 -13.09 14.94
CA ALA A 97 -2.17 -14.31 15.52
C ALA A 97 -0.63 -14.35 15.42
N ARG A 98 -0.05 -13.56 14.49
CA ARG A 98 1.40 -13.46 14.26
C ARG A 98 2.03 -12.17 14.76
N GLY A 99 1.26 -11.30 15.39
CA GLY A 99 1.72 -9.97 15.80
C GLY A 99 2.01 -9.03 14.63
N ILE A 100 1.37 -9.24 13.49
CA ILE A 100 1.50 -8.41 12.30
C ILE A 100 0.38 -7.36 12.31
N SER A 101 0.73 -6.08 12.28
CA SER A 101 -0.22 -4.98 12.11
C SER A 101 -0.62 -4.81 10.64
N VAL A 102 -1.81 -4.27 10.38
CA VAL A 102 -2.31 -4.11 9.02
C VAL A 102 -2.54 -2.64 8.69
N MET A 103 -1.91 -2.14 7.62
CA MET A 103 -2.29 -0.90 6.95
C MET A 103 -3.30 -1.24 5.85
N MET A 104 -4.51 -0.75 6.02
CA MET A 104 -5.58 -0.95 5.04
C MET A 104 -5.58 0.17 4.02
N THR A 105 -5.19 -0.14 2.78
CA THR A 105 -5.22 0.81 1.67
C THR A 105 -6.50 0.67 0.89
N LEU A 106 -7.18 1.77 0.70
CA LEU A 106 -8.33 1.84 -0.20
C LEU A 106 -7.85 2.12 -1.62
N ALA A 107 -8.40 1.41 -2.60
CA ALA A 107 -8.26 1.70 -4.02
C ALA A 107 -9.58 2.26 -4.57
N PRO A 108 -10.00 3.47 -4.13
CA PRO A 108 -11.33 4.00 -4.35
C PRO A 108 -11.60 4.28 -5.83
N GLY A 109 -10.57 4.66 -6.58
CA GLY A 109 -10.68 4.94 -7.99
C GLY A 109 -10.88 3.69 -8.87
N THR A 110 -10.64 2.49 -8.36
CA THR A 110 -10.86 1.25 -9.10
C THR A 110 -12.32 0.82 -8.94
N CYS A 111 -13.15 1.23 -9.87
CA CYS A 111 -14.59 0.99 -9.91
C CYS A 111 -14.98 0.13 -11.10
N ILE A 112 -16.21 -0.41 -11.07
CA ILE A 112 -16.80 -1.09 -12.23
C ILE A 112 -17.16 -0.05 -13.28
N LYS A 113 -16.81 -0.34 -14.55
CA LYS A 113 -17.22 0.47 -15.70
C LYS A 113 -18.72 0.49 -15.81
N LYS A 114 -19.29 1.65 -16.03
CA LYS A 114 -20.73 1.81 -16.25
C LYS A 114 -21.21 0.93 -17.41
N GLY A 115 -22.23 0.13 -17.16
CA GLY A 115 -22.81 -0.80 -18.14
C GLY A 115 -22.03 -2.09 -18.36
N TYR A 116 -20.91 -2.32 -17.66
CA TYR A 116 -20.23 -3.60 -17.74
C TYR A 116 -21.01 -4.68 -16.96
N MET A 117 -21.30 -5.80 -17.63
CA MET A 117 -21.99 -6.93 -17.02
C MET A 117 -20.96 -7.94 -16.50
N MET A 118 -20.80 -7.99 -15.19
CA MET A 118 -19.90 -8.92 -14.52
C MET A 118 -20.41 -10.35 -14.62
N GLN A 119 -19.50 -11.29 -14.84
CA GLN A 119 -19.79 -12.72 -14.72
C GLN A 119 -19.98 -13.10 -13.24
N ARG A 120 -21.00 -13.86 -12.91
CA ARG A 120 -21.30 -14.22 -11.51
C ARG A 120 -20.21 -15.08 -10.86
N GLU A 121 -19.62 -16.00 -11.61
CA GLU A 121 -18.68 -17.00 -11.10
C GLU A 121 -17.23 -16.44 -11.03
N ASN A 122 -16.84 -15.62 -11.98
CA ASN A 122 -15.54 -14.98 -12.03
C ASN A 122 -15.67 -13.52 -12.45
N PRO A 123 -16.06 -12.62 -11.54
CA PRO A 123 -16.36 -11.23 -11.88
C PRO A 123 -15.13 -10.45 -12.36
N PHE A 124 -13.93 -10.82 -11.92
CA PHE A 124 -12.69 -10.14 -12.28
C PHE A 124 -11.80 -11.06 -13.11
N ILE A 125 -11.93 -10.96 -14.43
CA ILE A 125 -11.10 -11.70 -15.38
C ILE A 125 -9.73 -11.05 -15.44
N ILE A 126 -8.70 -11.88 -15.27
CA ILE A 126 -7.30 -11.44 -15.29
C ILE A 126 -6.79 -11.52 -16.72
N ASN A 127 -6.32 -10.40 -17.22
CA ASN A 127 -5.66 -10.34 -18.52
C ASN A 127 -4.15 -10.52 -18.34
N PHE A 128 -3.75 -11.77 -18.08
CA PHE A 128 -2.35 -12.11 -17.82
C PHE A 128 -1.45 -11.79 -19.02
N ARG A 129 -0.33 -11.11 -18.75
CA ARG A 129 0.75 -10.87 -19.71
C ARG A 129 2.05 -11.41 -19.14
N PRO A 130 2.68 -12.39 -19.81
CA PRO A 130 3.95 -12.93 -19.33
C PRO A 130 5.08 -11.89 -19.46
N ASN A 131 6.05 -11.99 -18.56
CA ASN A 131 7.26 -11.15 -18.57
C ASN A 131 6.98 -9.63 -18.47
N MET A 132 5.95 -9.26 -17.74
CA MET A 132 5.63 -7.86 -17.45
C MET A 132 5.49 -7.65 -15.95
N HIS A 133 6.03 -6.56 -15.46
CA HIS A 133 5.78 -6.08 -14.12
C HIS A 133 4.27 -5.89 -13.93
N ASP A 134 3.75 -6.46 -12.84
CA ASP A 134 2.37 -6.20 -12.44
C ASP A 134 1.38 -6.46 -13.58
N ALA A 135 1.53 -7.65 -14.18
CA ALA A 135 0.84 -8.06 -15.40
C ALA A 135 -0.69 -7.95 -15.34
N SER A 136 -1.26 -7.73 -14.16
CA SER A 136 -2.69 -7.86 -13.88
C SER A 136 -3.34 -6.60 -13.29
N TRP A 137 -2.74 -5.44 -13.43
CA TRP A 137 -3.35 -4.18 -12.99
C TRP A 137 -4.71 -3.88 -13.66
N ARG A 138 -5.05 -4.61 -14.71
CA ARG A 138 -6.27 -4.40 -15.48
C ARG A 138 -7.17 -5.62 -15.40
N PHE A 139 -7.96 -5.64 -14.35
CA PHE A 139 -9.10 -6.55 -14.33
C PHE A 139 -10.13 -6.09 -15.36
N GLU A 140 -10.59 -7.01 -16.18
CA GLU A 140 -11.62 -6.71 -17.16
C GLU A 140 -12.87 -6.14 -16.46
N GLY A 141 -13.47 -5.11 -17.04
CA GLY A 141 -14.64 -4.45 -16.49
C GLY A 141 -14.36 -3.42 -15.39
N THR A 142 -13.11 -3.26 -14.95
CA THR A 142 -12.72 -2.18 -14.04
C THR A 142 -12.02 -1.04 -14.78
N ASP A 143 -12.09 0.16 -14.23
CA ASP A 143 -11.39 1.33 -14.73
C ASP A 143 -11.02 2.26 -13.59
N ARG A 144 -9.79 2.75 -13.59
CA ARG A 144 -9.32 3.75 -12.62
C ARG A 144 -9.95 5.12 -12.84
N GLU A 145 -10.44 5.40 -14.05
CA GLU A 145 -11.12 6.66 -14.37
C GLU A 145 -12.63 6.62 -14.10
N ALA A 146 -13.19 5.44 -13.83
CA ALA A 146 -14.61 5.29 -13.47
C ALA A 146 -15.01 5.99 -12.17
N TRP A 147 -14.03 6.50 -11.39
CA TRP A 147 -14.28 7.24 -10.15
C TRP A 147 -15.19 8.47 -10.36
N ARG A 148 -15.14 9.09 -11.53
CA ARG A 148 -15.96 10.27 -11.84
C ARG A 148 -17.45 9.98 -11.81
N ASP A 149 -17.83 8.80 -12.30
CA ASP A 149 -19.23 8.35 -12.36
C ASP A 149 -19.67 7.62 -11.08
N ASN A 150 -18.74 7.25 -10.21
CA ASN A 150 -18.98 6.43 -9.03
C ASN A 150 -18.66 7.16 -7.70
N ARG A 151 -18.66 8.50 -7.69
CA ARG A 151 -18.24 9.29 -6.53
C ARG A 151 -19.04 8.99 -5.26
N GLU A 152 -20.34 8.80 -5.36
CA GLU A 152 -21.20 8.48 -4.21
C GLU A 152 -20.98 7.03 -3.75
N GLU A 153 -20.78 6.09 -4.64
CA GLU A 153 -20.43 4.71 -4.29
C GLU A 153 -19.05 4.64 -3.58
N ILE A 154 -18.08 5.45 -4.02
CA ILE A 154 -16.77 5.55 -3.36
C ILE A 154 -16.92 6.05 -1.92
N LYS A 155 -17.74 7.05 -1.68
CA LYS A 155 -18.04 7.56 -0.34
C LYS A 155 -18.77 6.50 0.50
N ALA A 156 -19.73 5.80 -0.10
CA ALA A 156 -20.46 4.72 0.57
C ALA A 156 -19.53 3.56 0.94
N PHE A 157 -18.64 3.15 0.03
CA PHE A 157 -17.60 2.14 0.29
C PHE A 157 -16.69 2.56 1.45
N GLY A 158 -16.12 3.77 1.38
CA GLY A 158 -15.25 4.29 2.43
C GLY A 158 -15.96 4.35 3.79
N ARG A 159 -17.21 4.81 3.82
CA ARG A 159 -18.02 4.87 5.04
C ARG A 159 -18.29 3.49 5.63
N GLU A 160 -18.71 2.54 4.81
CA GLU A 160 -19.04 1.20 5.27
C GLU A 160 -17.83 0.47 5.83
N ILE A 161 -16.71 0.45 5.10
CA ILE A 161 -15.52 -0.27 5.53
C ILE A 161 -14.93 0.36 6.80
N MET A 162 -14.80 1.68 6.85
CA MET A 162 -14.29 2.35 8.05
C MET A 162 -15.24 2.21 9.25
N THR A 163 -16.57 2.24 9.05
CA THR A 163 -17.55 2.05 10.14
C THR A 163 -17.48 0.62 10.70
N ARG A 164 -17.34 -0.39 9.81
CA ARG A 164 -17.25 -1.80 10.20
C ARG A 164 -16.03 -2.07 11.10
N TYR A 165 -14.90 -1.44 10.79
CA TYR A 165 -13.63 -1.68 11.48
C TYR A 165 -13.14 -0.50 12.33
N LYS A 166 -13.99 0.48 12.64
CA LYS A 166 -13.57 1.70 13.34
C LYS A 166 -12.98 1.49 14.73
N ALA A 167 -13.31 0.39 15.39
CA ALA A 167 -12.81 0.00 16.71
C ALA A 167 -11.96 -1.28 16.67
N ASP A 168 -11.52 -1.70 15.49
CA ASP A 168 -10.79 -2.94 15.30
C ASP A 168 -9.27 -2.70 15.42
N ASP A 169 -8.67 -3.21 16.48
CA ASP A 169 -7.24 -3.07 16.79
C ASP A 169 -6.31 -3.87 15.85
N ARG A 170 -6.87 -4.73 14.98
CA ARG A 170 -6.11 -5.47 13.96
C ARG A 170 -5.67 -4.56 12.82
N ILE A 171 -6.39 -3.46 12.58
CA ILE A 171 -6.03 -2.45 11.58
C ILE A 171 -5.27 -1.32 12.29
N ALA A 172 -4.05 -1.04 11.83
CA ALA A 172 -3.20 0.00 12.37
C ALA A 172 -3.40 1.36 11.70
N PHE A 173 -3.67 1.38 10.39
CA PHE A 173 -3.78 2.62 9.60
C PHE A 173 -4.84 2.49 8.52
N TRP A 174 -5.52 3.59 8.24
CA TRP A 174 -6.33 3.79 7.05
C TRP A 174 -5.54 4.61 6.03
N ASP A 175 -5.09 3.98 4.96
CA ASP A 175 -4.53 4.65 3.79
C ASP A 175 -5.66 4.82 2.75
N LEU A 176 -6.22 6.02 2.68
CA LEU A 176 -7.49 6.26 2.00
C LEU A 176 -7.40 6.27 0.48
N CYS A 177 -6.20 6.36 -0.08
CA CYS A 177 -6.01 6.29 -1.54
C CYS A 177 -4.55 6.00 -1.87
N ASN A 178 -4.32 4.93 -2.62
CA ASN A 178 -3.01 4.67 -3.19
C ASN A 178 -2.72 5.65 -4.33
N GLU A 179 -1.60 6.38 -4.25
CA GLU A 179 -1.09 7.25 -5.32
C GLU A 179 -2.19 8.09 -6.00
N CYS A 180 -2.89 8.86 -5.19
CA CYS A 180 -4.00 9.67 -5.67
C CYS A 180 -3.47 10.91 -6.40
N PRO A 181 -3.62 11.03 -7.73
CA PRO A 181 -3.13 12.20 -8.46
C PRO A 181 -4.00 13.43 -8.18
N GLU A 182 -3.46 14.62 -8.46
CA GLU A 182 -4.12 15.91 -8.25
C GLU A 182 -5.55 15.95 -8.81
N VAL A 183 -5.78 15.37 -9.99
CA VAL A 183 -7.10 15.29 -10.62
C VAL A 183 -8.17 14.60 -9.76
N ARG A 184 -7.76 13.82 -8.75
CA ARG A 184 -8.64 13.12 -7.81
C ARG A 184 -8.68 13.75 -6.43
N ARG A 185 -8.09 14.92 -6.25
CA ARG A 185 -7.96 15.63 -4.96
C ARG A 185 -9.31 15.83 -4.25
N GLU A 186 -10.38 16.10 -5.02
CA GLU A 186 -11.72 16.23 -4.48
C GLU A 186 -12.30 14.90 -3.95
N MET A 187 -12.09 13.80 -4.68
CA MET A 187 -12.49 12.47 -4.22
C MET A 187 -11.75 12.09 -2.94
N LEU A 188 -10.46 12.42 -2.87
CA LEU A 188 -9.64 12.19 -1.69
C LEU A 188 -10.16 12.98 -0.48
N ALA A 189 -10.52 14.25 -0.66
CA ALA A 189 -11.14 15.07 0.38
C ALA A 189 -12.48 14.48 0.85
N ASP A 190 -13.31 13.94 -0.05
CA ASP A 190 -14.56 13.24 0.33
C ASP A 190 -14.30 12.05 1.27
N LEU A 191 -13.25 11.27 1.00
CA LEU A 191 -12.91 10.13 1.84
C LEU A 191 -12.36 10.55 3.21
N PHE A 192 -11.57 11.63 3.27
CA PHE A 192 -11.14 12.20 4.54
C PHE A 192 -12.34 12.74 5.36
N GLU A 193 -13.30 13.41 4.74
CA GLU A 193 -14.54 13.82 5.42
C GLU A 193 -15.28 12.63 6.00
N VAL A 194 -15.50 11.60 5.19
CA VAL A 194 -16.12 10.35 5.63
C VAL A 194 -15.36 9.74 6.80
N GLY A 195 -14.02 9.68 6.72
CA GLY A 195 -13.18 9.15 7.79
C GLY A 195 -13.29 9.98 9.09
N ARG A 196 -13.30 11.32 8.98
CA ARG A 196 -13.48 12.20 10.15
C ARG A 196 -14.88 12.11 10.77
N GLU A 197 -15.91 11.82 9.97
CA GLU A 197 -17.27 11.58 10.46
C GLU A 197 -17.41 10.22 11.16
N VAL A 198 -16.76 9.18 10.63
CA VAL A 198 -16.74 7.83 11.23
C VAL A 198 -15.95 7.81 12.54
N ASP A 199 -14.91 8.65 12.63
CA ASP A 199 -14.01 8.77 13.78
C ASP A 199 -13.44 7.42 14.26
N PRO A 200 -12.64 6.72 13.40
CA PRO A 200 -12.04 5.46 13.79
C PRO A 200 -10.92 5.66 14.82
N ILE A 201 -10.61 4.60 15.58
CA ILE A 201 -9.47 4.57 16.50
C ILE A 201 -8.11 4.61 15.79
N GLN A 202 -8.10 4.36 14.50
CA GLN A 202 -6.91 4.36 13.65
C GLN A 202 -6.73 5.73 12.98
N PRO A 203 -5.48 6.18 12.76
CA PRO A 203 -5.20 7.40 12.03
C PRO A 203 -5.50 7.25 10.53
N LEU A 204 -5.82 8.39 9.91
CA LEU A 204 -6.07 8.49 8.48
C LEU A 204 -4.85 9.05 7.76
N THR A 205 -4.51 8.47 6.63
CA THR A 205 -3.45 8.94 5.75
C THR A 205 -3.78 8.69 4.27
N ALA A 206 -3.05 9.29 3.39
CA ALA A 206 -2.86 8.91 1.99
C ALA A 206 -1.59 9.57 1.48
N CYS A 207 -0.88 8.91 0.58
CA CYS A 207 0.31 9.49 -0.03
C CYS A 207 -0.05 10.56 -1.08
N TRP A 208 0.96 11.36 -1.48
CA TRP A 208 0.92 12.45 -2.46
C TRP A 208 0.02 13.63 -2.03
N GLU A 209 -1.19 13.72 -2.55
CA GLU A 209 -2.06 14.91 -2.46
C GLU A 209 -2.78 15.07 -1.11
N ALA A 210 -2.33 14.40 -0.04
CA ALA A 210 -3.03 14.40 1.25
C ALA A 210 -2.16 14.77 2.47
N HIS A 211 -0.90 15.12 2.30
CA HIS A 211 0.01 15.35 3.44
C HIS A 211 -0.50 16.45 4.39
N ASP A 212 -1.15 17.49 3.87
CA ASP A 212 -1.73 18.59 4.65
C ASP A 212 -2.96 18.21 5.49
N ILE A 213 -3.63 17.09 5.18
CA ILE A 213 -4.85 16.62 5.87
C ILE A 213 -4.68 15.26 6.57
N SER A 214 -3.52 14.62 6.44
CA SER A 214 -3.18 13.32 7.02
C SER A 214 -2.76 13.41 8.48
N ASP A 215 -3.08 12.39 9.27
CA ASP A 215 -2.63 12.26 10.67
C ASP A 215 -1.16 11.85 10.76
N VAL A 216 -0.75 10.91 9.92
CA VAL A 216 0.62 10.45 9.70
C VAL A 216 0.99 10.69 8.24
N ILE A 217 2.22 11.10 7.98
CA ILE A 217 2.66 11.32 6.60
C ILE A 217 3.03 9.98 5.98
N THR A 218 2.47 9.67 4.81
CA THR A 218 2.88 8.51 4.01
C THR A 218 3.37 8.96 2.66
N PHE A 219 4.47 8.38 2.20
CA PHE A 219 5.06 8.70 0.92
C PHE A 219 5.60 7.44 0.23
N HIS A 220 5.81 7.52 -1.07
CA HIS A 220 6.46 6.49 -1.87
C HIS A 220 7.79 7.02 -2.37
N CYS A 221 8.83 6.24 -2.22
CA CYS A 221 10.15 6.63 -2.69
C CYS A 221 10.89 5.46 -3.31
N TYR A 222 11.02 5.47 -4.63
CA TYR A 222 11.78 4.51 -5.42
C TYR A 222 13.09 5.10 -5.97
N ARG A 223 13.56 6.21 -5.38
CA ARG A 223 14.77 6.91 -5.80
C ARG A 223 16.01 6.35 -5.14
N ASN A 224 17.12 6.38 -5.86
CA ASN A 224 18.42 6.02 -5.33
C ASN A 224 18.96 7.11 -4.39
N PRO A 225 19.21 6.84 -3.10
CA PRO A 225 19.75 7.83 -2.18
C PRO A 225 21.20 8.26 -2.49
N HIS A 226 21.92 7.47 -3.28
CA HIS A 226 23.32 7.72 -3.67
C HIS A 226 23.47 8.38 -5.05
N ASN A 227 22.37 8.53 -5.79
CA ASN A 227 22.42 9.10 -7.14
C ASN A 227 21.27 10.10 -7.34
N ASN A 228 21.65 11.34 -7.64
CA ASN A 228 20.70 12.39 -8.02
C ASN A 228 20.36 12.37 -9.53
N ASP A 229 20.53 11.23 -10.21
CA ASP A 229 20.28 11.12 -11.64
C ASP A 229 18.81 11.39 -11.97
N PRO A 230 18.50 12.46 -12.73
CA PRO A 230 17.14 12.80 -13.10
C PRO A 230 16.58 11.98 -14.26
N THR A 231 17.27 10.92 -14.70
CA THR A 231 16.92 10.20 -15.94
C THR A 231 15.78 9.21 -15.83
N PHE A 232 15.04 9.19 -14.72
CA PHE A 232 13.88 8.31 -14.59
C PHE A 232 12.59 9.01 -15.04
N PRO A 233 11.88 8.54 -16.07
CA PRO A 233 10.76 9.25 -16.68
C PRO A 233 9.40 8.83 -16.13
N THR A 234 8.94 9.38 -15.02
CA THR A 234 7.52 9.41 -14.68
C THR A 234 7.07 10.84 -14.42
N ALA A 235 5.82 11.17 -14.71
CA ALA A 235 5.31 12.54 -14.66
C ALA A 235 5.30 13.17 -13.24
N ASP A 236 5.46 12.36 -12.19
CA ASP A 236 5.50 12.80 -10.79
C ASP A 236 6.93 12.89 -10.24
N GLU A 237 7.94 12.88 -11.08
CA GLU A 237 9.36 12.71 -10.79
C GLU A 237 10.11 13.99 -10.50
N ARG A 238 9.45 14.96 -9.89
CA ARG A 238 10.03 16.26 -9.61
C ARG A 238 11.04 16.26 -8.47
N ARG A 239 11.10 15.17 -7.67
CA ARG A 239 11.93 15.10 -6.48
C ARG A 239 12.88 13.92 -6.53
N ASN A 240 14.15 14.16 -6.19
CA ASN A 240 15.09 13.09 -5.88
C ASN A 240 14.78 12.48 -4.50
N PHE A 241 15.56 11.50 -4.06
CA PHE A 241 15.36 10.83 -2.76
C PHE A 241 15.31 11.82 -1.58
N TRP A 242 16.27 12.75 -1.52
CA TRP A 242 16.41 13.69 -0.42
C TRP A 242 15.32 14.77 -0.44
N GLU A 243 14.99 15.27 -1.60
CA GLU A 243 13.88 16.22 -1.77
C GLU A 243 12.52 15.62 -1.38
N GLU A 244 12.28 14.33 -1.67
CA GLU A 244 11.06 13.64 -1.25
C GLU A 244 11.04 13.43 0.27
N LEU A 245 12.17 13.05 0.85
CA LEU A 245 12.33 12.90 2.28
C LEU A 245 12.11 14.24 3.00
N ASP A 246 12.80 15.31 2.57
CA ASP A 246 12.68 16.65 3.15
C ASP A 246 11.24 17.16 3.05
N TYR A 247 10.58 16.90 1.91
CA TYR A 247 9.18 17.26 1.73
C TYR A 247 8.27 16.52 2.72
N ALA A 248 8.42 15.22 2.86
CA ALA A 248 7.64 14.45 3.83
C ALA A 248 7.85 14.93 5.27
N LEU A 249 9.10 15.21 5.65
CA LEU A 249 9.47 15.69 6.98
C LEU A 249 9.04 17.14 7.25
N SER A 250 8.89 17.98 6.20
CA SER A 250 8.49 19.38 6.33
C SER A 250 7.12 19.58 6.98
N PHE A 251 6.28 18.58 6.99
CA PHE A 251 4.97 18.63 7.67
C PHE A 251 5.06 18.51 9.19
N GLY A 252 6.26 18.23 9.75
CA GLY A 252 6.48 18.16 11.19
C GLY A 252 5.69 17.05 11.91
N ARG A 253 5.41 15.96 11.21
CA ARG A 253 4.62 14.82 11.70
C ARG A 253 5.40 13.52 11.50
N PRO A 254 5.11 12.45 12.27
CA PRO A 254 5.67 11.13 11.99
C PRO A 254 5.41 10.71 10.54
N ALA A 255 6.38 10.04 9.93
CA ALA A 255 6.30 9.64 8.53
C ALA A 255 6.56 8.14 8.34
N LEU A 256 5.95 7.55 7.30
CA LEU A 256 6.14 6.18 6.87
C LEU A 256 6.37 6.16 5.34
N CYS A 257 7.39 5.47 4.88
CA CYS A 257 7.55 5.17 3.46
C CYS A 257 6.73 3.94 3.11
N THR A 258 5.58 4.12 2.47
CA THR A 258 4.63 3.04 2.22
C THR A 258 4.88 2.25 0.94
N GLU A 259 5.81 2.72 0.09
CA GLU A 259 6.35 1.95 -1.03
C GLU A 259 7.81 2.32 -1.29
N CYS A 260 8.67 1.32 -1.29
CA CYS A 260 10.10 1.43 -1.62
C CYS A 260 10.65 0.09 -2.08
N MET A 261 11.92 0.08 -2.45
CA MET A 261 12.72 -1.01 -2.98
C MET A 261 12.45 -1.30 -4.46
N ALA A 262 13.38 -0.83 -5.29
CA ALA A 262 13.40 -1.07 -6.74
C ALA A 262 14.87 -1.23 -7.17
N ARG A 263 15.41 -2.45 -7.05
CA ARG A 263 16.85 -2.73 -7.11
C ARG A 263 17.52 -2.30 -8.42
N THR A 264 16.86 -2.49 -9.56
CA THR A 264 17.48 -2.20 -10.86
C THR A 264 17.66 -0.73 -11.15
N ILE A 265 17.04 0.15 -10.34
CA ILE A 265 17.18 1.61 -10.40
C ILE A 265 17.90 2.17 -9.17
N GLY A 266 18.49 1.29 -8.35
CA GLY A 266 19.32 1.67 -7.22
C GLY A 266 18.58 2.07 -5.94
N ASN A 267 17.27 1.88 -5.85
CA ASN A 267 16.56 2.00 -4.58
C ASN A 267 16.63 0.67 -3.84
N GLU A 268 17.65 0.53 -3.02
CA GLU A 268 18.04 -0.72 -2.34
C GLU A 268 18.03 -0.54 -0.83
N LEU A 269 17.75 -1.63 -0.08
CA LEU A 269 17.65 -1.61 1.38
C LEU A 269 18.90 -1.04 2.05
N GLU A 270 20.08 -1.41 1.58
CA GLU A 270 21.36 -0.91 2.13
C GLU A 270 21.52 0.60 2.01
N GLY A 271 20.91 1.21 0.96
CA GLY A 271 20.98 2.64 0.73
C GLY A 271 19.99 3.44 1.57
N PHE A 272 18.73 3.04 1.61
CA PHE A 272 17.69 3.86 2.25
C PHE A 272 17.41 3.50 3.72
N LEU A 273 17.61 2.25 4.17
CA LEU A 273 17.29 1.89 5.56
C LEU A 273 18.09 2.68 6.61
N PRO A 274 19.41 2.94 6.43
CA PRO A 274 20.15 3.76 7.39
C PRO A 274 19.55 5.18 7.52
N VAL A 275 19.12 5.77 6.40
CA VAL A 275 18.49 7.10 6.39
C VAL A 275 17.12 7.05 7.10
N TYR A 276 16.29 6.06 6.80
CA TYR A 276 15.00 5.92 7.46
C TYR A 276 15.14 5.65 8.96
N GLN A 277 16.15 4.90 9.38
CA GLN A 277 16.44 4.67 10.79
C GLN A 277 16.81 5.97 11.51
N GLU A 278 17.68 6.79 10.93
CA GLU A 278 18.08 8.10 11.45
C GLU A 278 16.87 9.04 11.64
N HIS A 279 15.97 9.06 10.66
CA HIS A 279 14.78 9.91 10.68
C HIS A 279 13.54 9.24 11.34
N LYS A 280 13.69 8.03 11.91
CA LYS A 280 12.61 7.27 12.58
C LYS A 280 11.41 7.00 11.65
N ILE A 281 11.67 6.66 10.41
CA ILE A 281 10.68 6.39 9.38
C ILE A 281 10.50 4.88 9.23
N GLY A 282 9.29 4.37 9.45
CA GLY A 282 8.95 2.99 9.12
C GLY A 282 8.82 2.81 7.60
N PHE A 283 8.97 1.59 7.12
CA PHE A 283 8.94 1.30 5.69
C PHE A 283 8.00 0.15 5.33
N TYR A 284 7.57 0.13 4.06
CA TYR A 284 6.88 -0.99 3.42
C TYR A 284 7.52 -1.24 2.05
N VAL A 285 8.29 -2.31 1.94
CA VAL A 285 8.91 -2.68 0.66
C VAL A 285 7.89 -3.34 -0.28
N TRP A 286 8.10 -3.19 -1.55
CA TRP A 286 7.38 -3.91 -2.58
C TRP A 286 8.25 -5.04 -3.10
N SER A 287 7.96 -6.32 -2.91
CA SER A 287 6.89 -6.97 -2.16
C SER A 287 7.50 -8.12 -1.32
N LEU A 288 6.67 -8.91 -0.61
CA LEU A 288 7.16 -10.02 0.21
C LEU A 288 7.66 -11.18 -0.64
N VAL A 289 6.78 -11.81 -1.41
CA VAL A 289 7.04 -13.04 -2.15
C VAL A 289 6.83 -12.83 -3.63
N GLU A 290 7.77 -13.31 -4.43
CA GLU A 290 7.64 -13.32 -5.89
C GLU A 290 6.57 -14.33 -6.32
N GLY A 291 5.84 -14.03 -7.40
CA GLY A 291 4.77 -14.91 -7.84
C GLY A 291 4.11 -14.48 -9.14
N SER A 292 2.80 -14.75 -9.23
CA SER A 292 1.99 -14.52 -10.43
C SER A 292 1.94 -13.05 -10.86
N ALA A 293 2.11 -12.11 -9.92
CA ALA A 293 2.16 -10.68 -10.22
C ALA A 293 3.45 -10.24 -10.92
N GLN A 294 4.48 -11.11 -10.90
CA GLN A 294 5.73 -10.91 -11.65
C GLN A 294 6.50 -9.63 -11.27
N TYR A 295 6.54 -9.28 -10.00
CA TYR A 295 7.22 -8.08 -9.50
C TYR A 295 8.74 -8.08 -9.67
N ARG A 296 9.35 -9.21 -10.06
CA ARG A 296 10.78 -9.30 -10.42
C ARG A 296 11.12 -8.52 -11.69
N TYR A 297 10.16 -8.27 -12.59
CA TYR A 297 10.37 -7.48 -13.80
C TYR A 297 10.32 -5.99 -13.49
N PRO A 298 11.23 -5.17 -14.06
CA PRO A 298 11.13 -3.71 -13.99
C PRO A 298 9.87 -3.16 -14.66
N TRP A 299 9.45 -1.99 -14.25
CA TRP A 299 8.42 -1.24 -14.97
C TRP A 299 8.83 -1.08 -16.43
N HIS A 300 7.85 -1.19 -17.34
CA HIS A 300 8.07 -1.06 -18.78
C HIS A 300 9.08 -2.07 -19.36
N TRP A 301 9.27 -3.23 -18.68
CA TRP A 301 10.14 -4.28 -19.23
C TRP A 301 9.64 -4.71 -20.63
N PRO A 302 10.52 -4.71 -21.67
CA PRO A 302 10.07 -4.99 -23.04
C PRO A 302 9.52 -6.41 -23.17
N GLU A 303 8.36 -6.54 -23.79
CA GLU A 303 7.74 -7.84 -24.07
C GLU A 303 8.70 -8.74 -24.88
N GLY A 304 8.81 -10.00 -24.48
CA GLY A 304 9.72 -10.96 -25.11
C GLY A 304 11.19 -10.85 -24.72
N SER A 305 11.56 -9.88 -23.89
CA SER A 305 12.91 -9.79 -23.33
C SER A 305 13.20 -10.96 -22.38
N PRO A 306 14.48 -11.38 -22.27
CA PRO A 306 14.88 -12.35 -21.25
C PRO A 306 14.53 -11.88 -19.84
N GLU A 307 14.40 -12.80 -18.89
CA GLU A 307 14.23 -12.47 -17.49
C GLU A 307 15.36 -11.55 -16.99
N PRO A 308 15.05 -10.51 -16.18
CA PRO A 308 16.07 -9.60 -15.65
C PRO A 308 17.07 -10.38 -14.79
N ARG A 309 18.36 -10.07 -14.94
CA ARG A 309 19.44 -10.70 -14.15
C ARG A 309 19.32 -10.40 -12.66
N ARG A 310 18.71 -9.26 -12.31
CA ARG A 310 18.44 -8.80 -10.96
C ARG A 310 16.97 -8.51 -10.82
N TRP A 311 16.34 -9.02 -9.77
CA TRP A 311 14.95 -8.76 -9.50
C TRP A 311 14.71 -7.29 -9.17
N PHE A 312 13.61 -6.77 -9.68
CA PHE A 312 13.20 -5.38 -9.42
C PHE A 312 12.69 -5.23 -7.99
N HIS A 313 11.69 -6.02 -7.63
CA HIS A 313 11.08 -6.09 -6.31
C HIS A 313 11.20 -7.50 -5.71
N SER A 314 10.39 -7.76 -4.69
CA SER A 314 10.22 -9.03 -3.96
C SER A 314 11.44 -9.47 -3.14
N LEU A 315 11.17 -9.83 -1.88
CA LEU A 315 12.20 -10.26 -0.93
C LEU A 315 12.49 -11.77 -1.00
N LEU A 316 11.46 -12.57 -1.31
CA LEU A 316 11.51 -14.03 -1.20
C LEU A 316 11.07 -14.72 -2.48
N TYR A 317 11.64 -15.90 -2.72
CA TYR A 317 11.12 -16.87 -3.67
C TYR A 317 9.78 -17.45 -3.17
N PRO A 318 8.97 -18.12 -4.04
CA PRO A 318 7.68 -18.70 -3.66
C PRO A 318 7.76 -19.76 -2.54
N ASP A 319 8.91 -20.39 -2.36
CA ASP A 319 9.17 -21.35 -1.26
C ASP A 319 9.60 -20.68 0.05
N GLY A 320 9.73 -19.35 0.04
CA GLY A 320 10.16 -18.55 1.18
C GLY A 320 11.68 -18.45 1.34
N THR A 321 12.46 -18.94 0.39
CA THR A 321 13.91 -18.70 0.36
C THR A 321 14.18 -17.22 0.07
N PRO A 322 15.06 -16.54 0.80
CA PRO A 322 15.47 -15.17 0.51
C PRO A 322 16.06 -15.02 -0.90
N TYR A 323 15.69 -13.95 -1.60
CA TYR A 323 16.39 -13.54 -2.82
C TYR A 323 17.81 -13.11 -2.52
N ASP A 324 18.01 -12.36 -1.42
CA ASP A 324 19.29 -11.93 -0.90
C ASP A 324 19.32 -12.00 0.64
N GLU A 325 20.20 -12.84 1.19
CA GLU A 325 20.34 -13.01 2.64
C GLU A 325 20.83 -11.73 3.36
N SER A 326 21.59 -10.89 2.67
CA SER A 326 22.08 -9.63 3.24
C SER A 326 20.93 -8.65 3.49
N GLU A 327 19.93 -8.62 2.62
CA GLU A 327 18.71 -7.83 2.80
C GLU A 327 17.91 -8.29 4.02
N MET A 328 17.84 -9.59 4.27
CA MET A 328 17.15 -10.12 5.45
C MET A 328 17.84 -9.69 6.75
N LYS A 329 19.16 -9.60 6.73
CA LYS A 329 19.92 -9.08 7.87
C LYS A 329 19.62 -7.60 8.10
N LEU A 330 19.62 -6.79 7.06
CA LEU A 330 19.29 -5.36 7.14
C LEU A 330 17.90 -5.13 7.72
N ILE A 331 16.87 -5.87 7.27
CA ILE A 331 15.51 -5.78 7.80
C ILE A 331 15.48 -6.15 9.30
N LYS A 332 16.14 -7.22 9.70
CA LYS A 332 16.19 -7.63 11.13
C LYS A 332 16.87 -6.60 12.00
N ASP A 333 17.98 -6.06 11.54
CA ASP A 333 18.80 -5.09 12.30
C ASP A 333 18.17 -3.67 12.32
N PHE A 334 17.26 -3.37 11.41
CA PHE A 334 16.58 -2.07 11.35
C PHE A 334 15.78 -1.80 12.64
N HIS A 335 16.11 -0.73 13.33
CA HIS A 335 15.49 -0.36 14.60
C HIS A 335 15.57 1.14 14.88
N TYR A 336 14.49 1.71 15.40
CA TYR A 336 14.46 3.06 15.95
C TYR A 336 13.47 3.13 17.13
N GLU A 337 13.61 4.16 17.98
CA GLU A 337 12.67 4.49 19.06
C GLU A 337 12.01 5.84 18.76
N LEU A 338 10.67 5.91 18.92
CA LEU A 338 9.86 7.14 18.73
C LEU A 338 9.84 8.00 19.98
#